data_691d2f8a98ac01f64b5b15a2569dc202
#
_entry.id   691d2f8a98ac01f64b5b15a2569dc202
#
_cell.length_a   1.000
_cell.length_b   1.000
_cell.length_c   1.000
_cell.angle_alpha   90.00
_cell.angle_beta   90.00
_cell.angle_gamma   90.00
#
_symmetry.space_group_name_H-M   'P 1'
#
loop_
_entity.id
_entity.type
_entity.pdbx_description
1 polymer ?
#
loop_
_entity_poly.entity_id
_entity_poly.type
_entity_poly.pdbx_seq_one_letter_code
_entity_poly.pdbx_strand_id
1 'polypeptide(L)'
;MIITVNPATAEPIAEYPAMTSGEVREAITLSYWDFIAWRERPLPERAMLMKRLAKLLRIEKEQHAALISLEMGKPLSQALAEVEKSALVCDYYAEHAASCLKPEESKLDGGVRGVVKFEPLGLVLGIMPWNFPFWQVFRFAAPAIMAGNGIILKHSPNVTGSAIAIEQLFRDAGFPSHLYSAVHIALDDVDRLTGFIIEHPAIQGISLTGSTAAGRAVAAKSGKALKTSVLELGGSDPYIVLDDADISQAVDSCAAARLLNSGQSCIAAKRFIVHARVFEQFERLMLQRMQSAVMGDPFEKGVEIGPLARHDLREQLHGQVTRSVAEGARLLCGGTIPEGQGFFYPPTLLSGVHKWMEVYSAETFGPVATLIEARDDSEAVLIANDTPYGLGSAVFSGNTERALAIADQLDAGCCFINSMVKSDPRMPFGGVKQSGYGRELSSYGIREFVNIKSLCYKER
;
A
#
# COMPACT_ATOMS: atom_id res chain seq x y z
N MET A 1 -9.59 -24.51 6.66
CA MET A 1 -9.00 -24.46 5.30
C MET A 1 -9.11 -23.05 4.74
N ILE A 2 -8.15 -22.62 3.95
CA ILE A 2 -8.14 -21.35 3.21
C ILE A 2 -8.18 -21.72 1.73
N ILE A 3 -9.12 -21.15 0.98
CA ILE A 3 -9.27 -21.40 -0.46
C ILE A 3 -8.95 -20.12 -1.21
N THR A 4 -8.01 -20.17 -2.12
CA THR A 4 -7.76 -19.08 -3.07
C THR A 4 -8.57 -19.30 -4.34
N VAL A 5 -9.04 -18.21 -4.94
CA VAL A 5 -9.95 -18.23 -6.10
C VAL A 5 -9.37 -17.35 -7.19
N ASN A 6 -9.38 -17.83 -8.43
CA ASN A 6 -9.03 -17.01 -9.60
C ASN A 6 -10.14 -15.99 -9.87
N PRO A 7 -9.87 -14.69 -9.75
CA PRO A 7 -10.91 -13.67 -9.96
C PRO A 7 -11.44 -13.59 -11.40
N ALA A 8 -10.66 -14.07 -12.38
CA ALA A 8 -11.08 -14.04 -13.80
C ALA A 8 -12.08 -15.13 -14.14
N THR A 9 -12.04 -16.29 -13.45
CA THR A 9 -12.93 -17.42 -13.70
C THR A 9 -13.89 -17.73 -12.56
N ALA A 10 -13.65 -17.15 -11.36
CA ALA A 10 -14.32 -17.47 -10.11
C ALA A 10 -14.11 -18.94 -9.64
N GLU A 11 -13.12 -19.63 -10.18
CA GLU A 11 -12.81 -21.02 -9.83
C GLU A 11 -11.73 -21.11 -8.73
N PRO A 12 -11.79 -22.12 -7.85
CA PRO A 12 -10.75 -22.39 -6.88
C PRO A 12 -9.39 -22.64 -7.56
N ILE A 13 -8.31 -22.08 -6.98
CA ILE A 13 -6.93 -22.30 -7.42
C ILE A 13 -6.26 -23.37 -6.56
N ALA A 14 -6.31 -23.17 -5.23
CA ALA A 14 -5.63 -24.02 -4.27
C ALA A 14 -6.31 -23.95 -2.89
N GLU A 15 -6.05 -24.99 -2.09
CA GLU A 15 -6.48 -25.09 -0.69
C GLU A 15 -5.26 -25.15 0.22
N TYR A 16 -5.28 -24.36 1.29
CA TYR A 16 -4.20 -24.27 2.26
C TYR A 16 -4.72 -24.58 3.67
N PRO A 17 -3.98 -25.36 4.48
CA PRO A 17 -4.36 -25.56 5.87
C PRO A 17 -4.24 -24.24 6.64
N ALA A 18 -5.28 -23.91 7.40
CA ALA A 18 -5.21 -22.82 8.37
C ALA A 18 -4.47 -23.30 9.61
N MET A 19 -3.59 -22.44 10.14
CA MET A 19 -2.82 -22.74 11.34
C MET A 19 -3.68 -22.65 12.61
N THR A 20 -3.45 -23.56 13.51
CA THR A 20 -3.98 -23.51 14.88
C THR A 20 -3.25 -22.48 15.74
N SER A 21 -3.82 -22.13 16.90
CA SER A 21 -3.13 -21.24 17.86
C SER A 21 -1.81 -21.83 18.39
N GLY A 22 -1.68 -23.17 18.41
CA GLY A 22 -0.45 -23.87 18.77
C GLY A 22 0.66 -23.64 17.73
N GLU A 23 0.35 -23.84 16.45
CA GLU A 23 1.28 -23.65 15.33
C GLU A 23 1.67 -22.18 15.18
N VAL A 24 0.74 -21.24 15.38
CA VAL A 24 1.06 -19.79 15.39
C VAL A 24 2.03 -19.46 16.54
N ARG A 25 1.82 -20.02 17.73
CA ARG A 25 2.74 -19.83 18.86
C ARG A 25 4.13 -20.40 18.59
N GLU A 26 4.19 -21.58 17.99
CA GLU A 26 5.45 -22.21 17.58
C GLU A 26 6.20 -21.34 16.56
N ALA A 27 5.52 -20.86 15.53
CA ALA A 27 6.10 -19.95 14.54
C ALA A 27 6.71 -18.69 15.20
N ILE A 28 5.98 -18.05 16.12
CA ILE A 28 6.49 -16.89 16.87
C ILE A 28 7.73 -17.27 17.70
N THR A 29 7.72 -18.43 18.35
CA THR A 29 8.81 -18.91 19.19
C THR A 29 10.08 -19.14 18.36
N LEU A 30 9.97 -19.83 17.24
CA LEU A 30 11.08 -20.11 16.33
C LEU A 30 11.62 -18.79 15.71
N SER A 31 10.72 -17.90 15.30
CA SER A 31 11.12 -16.58 14.79
C SER A 31 11.85 -15.74 15.83
N TYR A 32 11.45 -15.84 17.11
CA TYR A 32 12.12 -15.13 18.20
C TYR A 32 13.55 -15.61 18.41
N TRP A 33 13.81 -16.91 18.33
CA TRP A 33 15.17 -17.45 18.44
C TRP A 33 16.06 -17.02 17.27
N ASP A 34 15.53 -17.03 16.06
CA ASP A 34 16.25 -16.53 14.89
C ASP A 34 16.51 -15.03 14.98
N PHE A 35 15.57 -14.24 15.49
CA PHE A 35 15.75 -12.82 15.77
C PHE A 35 16.90 -12.56 16.75
N ILE A 36 17.02 -13.31 17.85
CA ILE A 36 18.10 -13.15 18.84
C ILE A 36 19.48 -13.32 18.18
N ALA A 37 19.61 -14.28 17.27
CA ALA A 37 20.85 -14.45 16.50
C ALA A 37 21.03 -13.37 15.43
N TRP A 38 19.93 -12.96 14.78
CA TRP A 38 19.95 -11.99 13.69
C TRP A 38 20.34 -10.57 14.15
N ARG A 39 19.82 -10.12 15.27
CA ARG A 39 20.12 -8.79 15.83
C ARG A 39 21.61 -8.54 16.07
N GLU A 40 22.39 -9.58 16.31
CA GLU A 40 23.85 -9.51 16.52
C GLU A 40 24.65 -9.55 15.20
N ARG A 41 24.01 -9.88 14.05
CA ARG A 41 24.70 -9.90 12.76
C ARG A 41 25.10 -8.51 12.29
N PRO A 42 26.35 -8.33 11.82
CA PRO A 42 26.79 -7.06 11.25
C PRO A 42 25.92 -6.62 10.08
N LEU A 43 25.67 -5.31 9.97
CA LEU A 43 24.84 -4.74 8.91
C LEU A 43 25.30 -5.12 7.47
N PRO A 44 26.62 -5.20 7.15
CA PRO A 44 27.07 -5.67 5.83
C PRO A 44 26.63 -7.10 5.49
N GLU A 45 26.56 -8.00 6.47
CA GLU A 45 26.06 -9.37 6.24
C GLU A 45 24.55 -9.38 5.96
N ARG A 46 23.78 -8.57 6.69
CA ARG A 46 22.34 -8.37 6.41
C ARG A 46 22.13 -7.82 5.01
N ALA A 47 22.92 -6.82 4.62
CA ALA A 47 22.87 -6.21 3.28
C ALA A 47 23.18 -7.20 2.17
N MET A 48 24.16 -8.10 2.37
CA MET A 48 24.50 -9.16 1.41
C MET A 48 23.29 -10.10 1.16
N LEU A 49 22.62 -10.54 2.22
CA LEU A 49 21.44 -11.40 2.09
C LEU A 49 20.25 -10.66 1.45
N MET A 50 20.05 -9.38 1.78
CA MET A 50 19.02 -8.56 1.17
C MET A 50 19.25 -8.36 -0.34
N LYS A 51 20.51 -8.20 -0.78
CA LYS A 51 20.87 -8.17 -2.22
C LYS A 51 20.62 -9.51 -2.91
N ARG A 52 20.88 -10.64 -2.22
CA ARG A 52 20.54 -11.97 -2.76
C ARG A 52 19.03 -12.13 -2.94
N LEU A 53 18.24 -11.67 -1.99
CA LEU A 53 16.78 -11.67 -2.07
C LEU A 53 16.27 -10.83 -3.25
N ALA A 54 16.81 -9.63 -3.46
CA ALA A 54 16.50 -8.79 -4.62
C ALA A 54 16.83 -9.49 -5.95
N LYS A 55 17.96 -10.22 -5.98
CA LYS A 55 18.36 -11.00 -7.17
C LYS A 55 17.40 -12.17 -7.44
N LEU A 56 16.97 -12.91 -6.40
CA LEU A 56 16.01 -14.01 -6.55
C LEU A 56 14.66 -13.50 -7.03
N LEU A 57 14.15 -12.41 -6.47
CA LEU A 57 12.91 -11.74 -6.94
C LEU A 57 12.96 -11.47 -8.45
N ARG A 58 14.12 -11.07 -9.01
CA ARG A 58 14.27 -10.83 -10.45
C ARG A 58 14.40 -12.10 -11.25
N ILE A 59 15.09 -13.13 -10.74
CA ILE A 59 15.23 -14.42 -11.40
C ILE A 59 13.88 -15.12 -11.54
N GLU A 60 13.06 -15.06 -10.51
CA GLU A 60 11.76 -15.74 -10.44
C GLU A 60 10.58 -14.80 -10.76
N LYS A 61 10.86 -13.64 -11.37
CA LYS A 61 9.90 -12.57 -11.59
C LYS A 61 8.64 -13.00 -12.31
N GLU A 62 8.78 -13.78 -13.38
CA GLU A 62 7.68 -14.28 -14.20
C GLU A 62 6.77 -15.22 -13.39
N GLN A 63 7.35 -16.10 -12.59
CA GLN A 63 6.63 -17.05 -11.74
C GLN A 63 5.80 -16.31 -10.69
N HIS A 64 6.41 -15.36 -9.99
CA HIS A 64 5.74 -14.58 -8.96
C HIS A 64 4.67 -13.63 -9.53
N ALA A 65 4.94 -13.03 -10.68
CA ALA A 65 3.96 -12.20 -11.38
C ALA A 65 2.74 -13.01 -11.83
N ALA A 66 2.95 -14.21 -12.36
CA ALA A 66 1.86 -15.11 -12.74
C ALA A 66 1.00 -15.51 -11.51
N LEU A 67 1.64 -15.78 -10.37
CA LEU A 67 0.93 -16.08 -9.12
C LEU A 67 0.09 -14.89 -8.64
N ILE A 68 0.63 -13.67 -8.67
CA ILE A 68 -0.11 -12.44 -8.34
C ILE A 68 -1.34 -12.29 -9.25
N SER A 69 -1.15 -12.44 -10.57
CA SER A 69 -2.25 -12.34 -11.53
C SER A 69 -3.33 -13.39 -11.27
N LEU A 70 -2.92 -14.61 -10.97
CA LEU A 70 -3.82 -15.72 -10.69
C LEU A 70 -4.64 -15.51 -9.41
N GLU A 71 -4.02 -15.04 -8.31
CA GLU A 71 -4.67 -14.92 -7.00
C GLU A 71 -5.51 -13.63 -6.81
N MET A 72 -5.18 -12.54 -7.55
CA MET A 72 -5.88 -11.28 -7.34
C MET A 72 -6.29 -10.52 -8.62
N GLY A 73 -6.08 -11.11 -9.81
CA GLY A 73 -6.58 -10.57 -11.06
C GLY A 73 -5.80 -9.39 -11.66
N LYS A 74 -4.60 -9.09 -11.16
CA LYS A 74 -3.76 -8.01 -11.69
C LYS A 74 -3.27 -8.34 -13.10
N PRO A 75 -3.33 -7.42 -14.08
CA PRO A 75 -2.69 -7.62 -15.38
C PRO A 75 -1.23 -8.02 -15.24
N LEU A 76 -0.79 -9.03 -15.97
CA LEU A 76 0.55 -9.64 -15.83
C LEU A 76 1.68 -8.62 -15.97
N SER A 77 1.54 -7.65 -16.87
CA SER A 77 2.53 -6.57 -17.04
C SER A 77 2.69 -5.72 -15.77
N GLN A 78 1.60 -5.48 -15.05
CA GLN A 78 1.61 -4.73 -13.79
C GLN A 78 2.11 -5.58 -12.63
N ALA A 79 1.85 -6.90 -12.65
CA ALA A 79 2.39 -7.84 -11.67
C ALA A 79 3.93 -7.99 -11.81
N LEU A 80 4.45 -8.04 -13.03
CA LEU A 80 5.89 -8.00 -13.30
C LEU A 80 6.55 -6.73 -12.74
N ALA A 81 5.90 -5.57 -12.91
CA ALA A 81 6.38 -4.31 -12.36
C ALA A 81 6.34 -4.28 -10.82
N GLU A 82 5.37 -4.94 -10.19
CA GLU A 82 5.29 -5.06 -8.74
C GLU A 82 6.45 -5.89 -8.16
N VAL A 83 6.77 -7.04 -8.76
CA VAL A 83 7.91 -7.87 -8.32
C VAL A 83 9.23 -7.11 -8.48
N GLU A 84 9.43 -6.41 -9.61
CA GLU A 84 10.62 -5.57 -9.81
C GLU A 84 10.71 -4.45 -8.76
N LYS A 85 9.61 -3.80 -8.46
CA LYS A 85 9.54 -2.76 -7.42
C LYS A 85 9.90 -3.32 -6.04
N SER A 86 9.51 -4.56 -5.75
CA SER A 86 9.86 -5.28 -4.51
C SER A 86 11.36 -5.58 -4.44
N ALA A 87 11.98 -5.94 -5.56
CA ALA A 87 13.43 -6.10 -5.63
C ALA A 87 14.17 -4.77 -5.43
N LEU A 88 13.67 -3.68 -6.02
CA LEU A 88 14.27 -2.35 -5.89
C LEU A 88 14.29 -1.83 -4.44
N VAL A 89 13.25 -2.08 -3.65
CA VAL A 89 13.26 -1.67 -2.23
C VAL A 89 14.23 -2.49 -1.40
N CYS A 90 14.43 -3.76 -1.72
CA CYS A 90 15.46 -4.59 -1.11
C CYS A 90 16.86 -4.04 -1.40
N ASP A 91 17.16 -3.71 -2.66
CA ASP A 91 18.43 -3.09 -3.05
C ASP A 91 18.64 -1.76 -2.33
N TYR A 92 17.61 -0.90 -2.30
CA TYR A 92 17.69 0.39 -1.64
C TYR A 92 18.11 0.27 -0.17
N TYR A 93 17.46 -0.61 0.61
CA TYR A 93 17.81 -0.76 2.02
C TYR A 93 19.12 -1.53 2.23
N ALA A 94 19.50 -2.43 1.32
CA ALA A 94 20.83 -3.04 1.38
C ALA A 94 21.95 -2.00 1.21
N GLU A 95 21.71 -0.93 0.47
CA GLU A 95 22.70 0.14 0.22
C GLU A 95 22.64 1.26 1.25
N HIS A 96 21.45 1.61 1.74
CA HIS A 96 21.23 2.83 2.49
C HIS A 96 20.97 2.61 4.00
N ALA A 97 20.70 1.38 4.47
CA ALA A 97 20.40 1.13 5.87
C ALA A 97 21.52 1.61 6.83
N ALA A 98 22.79 1.48 6.40
CA ALA A 98 23.93 1.94 7.20
C ALA A 98 23.88 3.46 7.48
N SER A 99 23.51 4.25 6.47
CA SER A 99 23.36 5.70 6.62
C SER A 99 22.11 6.07 7.41
N CYS A 100 21.02 5.35 7.19
CA CYS A 100 19.75 5.60 7.89
C CYS A 100 19.82 5.29 9.40
N LEU A 101 20.61 4.30 9.80
CA LEU A 101 20.78 3.82 11.18
C LEU A 101 22.09 4.30 11.82
N LYS A 102 22.79 5.23 11.17
CA LYS A 102 24.03 5.79 11.72
C LYS A 102 23.72 6.46 13.07
N PRO A 103 24.53 6.17 14.14
CA PRO A 103 24.38 6.88 15.41
C PRO A 103 24.51 8.39 15.26
N GLU A 104 23.69 9.13 16.01
CA GLU A 104 23.71 10.59 16.05
C GLU A 104 24.44 11.07 17.32
N GLU A 105 25.41 11.96 17.16
CA GLU A 105 26.23 12.45 18.27
C GLU A 105 25.86 13.88 18.63
N SER A 106 25.84 14.16 19.95
CA SER A 106 25.61 15.49 20.51
C SER A 106 26.57 15.77 21.63
N LYS A 107 27.09 17.01 21.72
CA LYS A 107 27.84 17.50 22.86
C LYS A 107 26.87 18.11 23.85
N LEU A 108 26.91 17.63 25.09
CA LEU A 108 26.09 18.12 26.18
C LEU A 108 26.92 18.96 27.14
N ASP A 109 26.26 19.70 28.03
CA ASP A 109 26.95 20.54 29.02
C ASP A 109 27.82 19.71 30.00
N GLY A 110 28.82 20.33 30.57
CA GLY A 110 29.72 19.69 31.57
C GLY A 110 30.63 18.59 31.01
N GLY A 111 30.92 18.61 29.69
CA GLY A 111 31.84 17.65 29.05
C GLY A 111 31.20 16.26 28.86
N VAL A 112 29.89 16.17 28.83
CA VAL A 112 29.16 14.93 28.56
C VAL A 112 28.99 14.76 27.04
N ARG A 113 29.26 13.54 26.54
CA ARG A 113 28.88 13.14 25.17
C ARG A 113 27.55 12.41 25.20
N GLY A 114 26.66 12.80 24.31
CA GLY A 114 25.41 12.11 24.02
C GLY A 114 25.52 11.34 22.70
N VAL A 115 25.05 10.10 22.66
CA VAL A 115 24.97 9.30 21.45
C VAL A 115 23.57 8.68 21.37
N VAL A 116 22.87 8.90 20.26
CA VAL A 116 21.62 8.20 19.96
C VAL A 116 21.92 7.00 19.09
N LYS A 117 21.49 5.81 19.52
CA LYS A 117 21.59 4.55 18.75
C LYS A 117 20.22 4.06 18.35
N PHE A 118 20.16 3.38 17.22
CA PHE A 118 18.97 2.75 16.67
C PHE A 118 19.11 1.23 16.81
N GLU A 119 18.38 0.63 17.74
CA GLU A 119 18.47 -0.80 18.07
C GLU A 119 17.19 -1.52 17.64
N PRO A 120 17.23 -2.79 17.14
CA PRO A 120 16.02 -3.53 16.79
C PRO A 120 15.10 -3.74 18.00
N LEU A 121 13.79 -3.66 17.78
CA LEU A 121 12.78 -3.85 18.81
C LEU A 121 12.55 -5.33 19.15
N GLY A 122 12.44 -6.18 18.13
CA GLY A 122 12.03 -7.59 18.31
C GLY A 122 11.39 -8.16 17.06
N LEU A 123 10.33 -8.94 17.22
CA LEU A 123 9.49 -9.35 16.09
C LEU A 123 8.49 -8.25 15.74
N VAL A 124 8.32 -8.00 14.45
CA VAL A 124 7.32 -7.09 13.89
C VAL A 124 6.24 -7.92 13.21
N LEU A 125 4.98 -7.71 13.61
CA LEU A 125 3.82 -8.29 12.94
C LEU A 125 3.46 -7.44 11.72
N GLY A 126 3.55 -8.02 10.52
CA GLY A 126 2.99 -7.45 9.30
C GLY A 126 1.59 -7.98 9.04
N ILE A 127 0.61 -7.11 8.86
CA ILE A 127 -0.76 -7.46 8.45
C ILE A 127 -0.98 -6.82 7.08
N MET A 128 -0.90 -7.63 6.01
CA MET A 128 -0.81 -7.09 4.65
C MET A 128 -2.01 -7.49 3.79
N PRO A 129 -2.46 -6.58 2.92
CA PRO A 129 -3.62 -6.79 2.05
C PRO A 129 -3.23 -7.49 0.75
N TRP A 130 -4.24 -7.86 -0.01
CA TRP A 130 -4.17 -8.62 -1.25
C TRP A 130 -3.82 -7.79 -2.51
N ASN A 131 -3.97 -6.47 -2.48
CA ASN A 131 -3.94 -5.65 -3.71
C ASN A 131 -2.55 -5.45 -4.34
N PHE A 132 -1.50 -5.52 -3.54
CA PHE A 132 -0.10 -5.58 -3.97
C PHE A 132 0.63 -6.59 -3.07
N PRO A 133 0.43 -7.92 -3.32
CA PRO A 133 0.80 -8.96 -2.37
C PRO A 133 2.29 -9.05 -2.08
N PHE A 134 3.14 -8.69 -3.04
CA PHE A 134 4.59 -8.59 -2.82
C PHE A 134 5.00 -7.20 -2.32
N TRP A 135 4.61 -6.14 -3.02
CA TRP A 135 5.05 -4.80 -2.69
C TRP A 135 4.71 -4.38 -1.25
N GLN A 136 3.49 -4.65 -0.77
CA GLN A 136 3.08 -4.30 0.58
C GLN A 136 3.92 -5.02 1.64
N VAL A 137 4.33 -6.26 1.37
CA VAL A 137 5.21 -7.01 2.27
C VAL A 137 6.62 -6.45 2.24
N PHE A 138 7.26 -6.32 1.07
CA PHE A 138 8.65 -5.87 1.00
C PHE A 138 8.84 -4.42 1.45
N ARG A 139 7.81 -3.58 1.30
CA ARG A 139 7.82 -2.18 1.70
C ARG A 139 8.09 -2.01 3.21
N PHE A 140 7.52 -2.86 4.07
CA PHE A 140 7.77 -2.82 5.50
C PHE A 140 8.84 -3.82 5.96
N ALA A 141 8.89 -5.04 5.37
CA ALA A 141 9.76 -6.11 5.83
C ALA A 141 11.23 -5.83 5.52
N ALA A 142 11.56 -5.28 4.33
CA ALA A 142 12.93 -4.99 3.97
C ALA A 142 13.60 -4.02 4.95
N PRO A 143 13.03 -2.83 5.27
CA PRO A 143 13.62 -1.95 6.29
C PRO A 143 13.63 -2.57 7.69
N ALA A 144 12.57 -3.26 8.11
CA ALA A 144 12.50 -3.86 9.44
C ALA A 144 13.57 -4.95 9.65
N ILE A 145 13.79 -5.81 8.67
CA ILE A 145 14.85 -6.85 8.70
C ILE A 145 16.24 -6.21 8.66
N MET A 146 16.45 -5.17 7.83
CA MET A 146 17.72 -4.45 7.80
C MET A 146 18.01 -3.74 9.11
N ALA A 147 17.00 -3.24 9.82
CA ALA A 147 17.15 -2.69 11.17
C ALA A 147 17.49 -3.77 12.22
N GLY A 148 17.33 -5.06 11.90
CA GLY A 148 17.68 -6.18 12.76
C GLY A 148 16.49 -6.87 13.42
N ASN A 149 15.26 -6.58 13.03
CA ASN A 149 14.05 -7.22 13.51
C ASN A 149 13.80 -8.56 12.80
N GLY A 150 12.96 -9.42 13.39
CA GLY A 150 12.34 -10.55 12.72
C GLY A 150 10.88 -10.22 12.33
N ILE A 151 10.29 -11.00 11.44
CA ILE A 151 8.94 -10.75 10.88
C ILE A 151 8.02 -11.93 11.11
N ILE A 152 6.83 -11.65 11.60
CA ILE A 152 5.65 -12.51 11.47
C ILE A 152 4.70 -11.86 10.48
N LEU A 153 4.39 -12.54 9.38
CA LEU A 153 3.45 -12.03 8.38
C LEU A 153 2.08 -12.71 8.54
N LYS A 154 1.04 -11.92 8.68
CA LYS A 154 -0.35 -12.32 8.44
C LYS A 154 -0.81 -11.67 7.13
N HIS A 155 -0.80 -12.42 6.06
CA HIS A 155 -1.29 -11.93 4.76
C HIS A 155 -2.81 -12.09 4.61
N SER A 156 -3.38 -11.42 3.59
CA SER A 156 -4.79 -11.65 3.23
C SER A 156 -4.99 -13.08 2.72
N PRO A 157 -6.07 -13.78 3.14
CA PRO A 157 -6.28 -15.20 2.81
C PRO A 157 -6.38 -15.49 1.31
N ASN A 158 -6.88 -14.55 0.52
CA ASN A 158 -7.02 -14.74 -0.93
C ASN A 158 -5.70 -14.70 -1.72
N VAL A 159 -4.57 -14.39 -1.06
CA VAL A 159 -3.22 -14.38 -1.64
C VAL A 159 -2.25 -15.23 -0.79
N THR A 160 -2.73 -16.36 -0.29
CA THR A 160 -1.94 -17.26 0.57
C THR A 160 -0.75 -17.86 -0.17
N GLY A 161 -0.89 -18.19 -1.46
CA GLY A 161 0.23 -18.67 -2.28
C GLY A 161 1.36 -17.63 -2.40
N SER A 162 1.02 -16.36 -2.56
CA SER A 162 1.99 -15.25 -2.52
C SER A 162 2.71 -15.16 -1.17
N ALA A 163 2.00 -15.34 -0.05
CA ALA A 163 2.63 -15.36 1.29
C ALA A 163 3.66 -16.47 1.44
N ILE A 164 3.33 -17.69 0.98
CA ILE A 164 4.22 -18.85 0.99
C ILE A 164 5.43 -18.64 0.08
N ALA A 165 5.21 -18.10 -1.12
CA ALA A 165 6.28 -17.80 -2.08
C ALA A 165 7.29 -16.79 -1.51
N ILE A 166 6.80 -15.75 -0.83
CA ILE A 166 7.68 -14.76 -0.18
C ILE A 166 8.49 -15.41 0.96
N GLU A 167 7.88 -16.24 1.80
CA GLU A 167 8.60 -16.94 2.86
C GLU A 167 9.70 -17.83 2.28
N GLN A 168 9.43 -18.54 1.18
CA GLN A 168 10.41 -19.38 0.50
C GLN A 168 11.56 -18.55 -0.08
N LEU A 169 11.28 -17.37 -0.66
CA LEU A 169 12.31 -16.44 -1.14
C LEU A 169 13.30 -16.03 -0.05
N PHE A 170 12.83 -15.75 1.16
CA PHE A 170 13.71 -15.42 2.29
C PHE A 170 14.62 -16.62 2.64
N ARG A 171 14.08 -17.83 2.68
CA ARG A 171 14.85 -19.05 2.94
C ARG A 171 15.92 -19.28 1.86
N ASP A 172 15.56 -19.17 0.57
CA ASP A 172 16.46 -19.39 -0.57
C ASP A 172 17.54 -18.29 -0.68
N ALA A 173 17.23 -17.09 -0.23
CA ALA A 173 18.22 -16.03 -0.08
C ALA A 173 19.25 -16.31 1.03
N GLY A 174 18.99 -17.27 1.93
CA GLY A 174 19.89 -17.70 3.01
C GLY A 174 19.69 -16.94 4.33
N PHE A 175 18.54 -16.30 4.52
CA PHE A 175 18.16 -15.79 5.84
C PHE A 175 17.92 -16.96 6.82
N PRO A 176 18.04 -16.75 8.15
CA PRO A 176 17.61 -17.76 9.11
C PRO A 176 16.19 -18.25 8.82
N SER A 177 15.96 -19.55 8.97
CA SER A 177 14.78 -20.25 8.41
C SER A 177 13.43 -19.71 8.91
N HIS A 178 13.42 -19.12 10.11
CA HIS A 178 12.22 -18.60 10.74
C HIS A 178 12.28 -17.08 11.02
N LEU A 179 13.33 -16.38 10.55
CA LEU A 179 13.44 -14.93 10.74
C LEU A 179 12.26 -14.19 10.09
N TYR A 180 11.76 -14.72 9.00
CA TYR A 180 10.52 -14.33 8.35
C TYR A 180 9.61 -15.55 8.30
N SER A 181 8.45 -15.48 8.97
CA SER A 181 7.47 -16.56 9.00
C SER A 181 6.08 -16.05 8.64
N ALA A 182 5.42 -16.71 7.69
CA ALA A 182 4.05 -16.44 7.32
C ALA A 182 3.08 -17.30 8.15
N VAL A 183 2.07 -16.67 8.74
CA VAL A 183 1.00 -17.37 9.47
C VAL A 183 -0.30 -17.35 8.65
N HIS A 184 -0.87 -18.53 8.43
CA HIS A 184 -2.06 -18.74 7.61
C HIS A 184 -3.29 -18.85 8.49
N ILE A 185 -4.09 -17.79 8.54
CA ILE A 185 -5.23 -17.65 9.45
C ILE A 185 -6.53 -17.67 8.66
N ALA A 186 -7.44 -18.61 8.99
CA ALA A 186 -8.77 -18.65 8.40
C ALA A 186 -9.59 -17.41 8.77
N LEU A 187 -10.53 -17.02 7.91
CA LEU A 187 -11.26 -15.76 8.02
C LEU A 187 -11.98 -15.63 9.38
N ASP A 188 -12.61 -16.71 9.86
CA ASP A 188 -13.36 -16.76 11.13
C ASP A 188 -12.46 -16.58 12.36
N ASP A 189 -11.17 -16.90 12.24
CA ASP A 189 -10.19 -16.81 13.33
C ASP A 189 -9.36 -15.51 13.31
N VAL A 190 -9.52 -14.66 12.31
CA VAL A 190 -8.66 -13.48 12.10
C VAL A 190 -8.62 -12.58 13.32
N ASP A 191 -9.77 -12.21 13.89
CA ASP A 191 -9.80 -11.28 15.03
C ASP A 191 -9.14 -11.89 16.28
N ARG A 192 -9.45 -13.13 16.57
CA ARG A 192 -8.95 -13.88 17.74
C ARG A 192 -7.44 -14.11 17.64
N LEU A 193 -6.94 -14.68 16.52
CA LEU A 193 -5.54 -15.02 16.39
C LEU A 193 -4.66 -13.78 16.16
N THR A 194 -5.15 -12.76 15.45
CA THR A 194 -4.44 -11.48 15.35
C THR A 194 -4.28 -10.83 16.73
N GLY A 195 -5.31 -10.84 17.56
CA GLY A 195 -5.23 -10.38 18.94
C GLY A 195 -4.20 -11.16 19.75
N PHE A 196 -4.23 -12.49 19.67
CA PHE A 196 -3.25 -13.36 20.31
C PHE A 196 -1.80 -13.04 19.90
N ILE A 197 -1.54 -12.80 18.61
CA ILE A 197 -0.21 -12.43 18.10
C ILE A 197 0.19 -11.05 18.63
N ILE A 198 -0.69 -10.06 18.56
CA ILE A 198 -0.40 -8.70 19.06
C ILE A 198 -0.07 -8.71 20.55
N GLU A 199 -0.77 -9.49 21.35
CA GLU A 199 -0.54 -9.59 22.81
C GLU A 199 0.73 -10.38 23.17
N HIS A 200 1.28 -11.20 22.24
CA HIS A 200 2.46 -12.04 22.52
C HIS A 200 3.70 -11.19 22.82
N PRO A 201 4.46 -11.48 23.92
CA PRO A 201 5.57 -10.64 24.37
C PRO A 201 6.73 -10.52 23.38
N ALA A 202 6.96 -11.47 22.49
CA ALA A 202 8.00 -11.41 21.46
C ALA A 202 7.66 -10.42 20.33
N ILE A 203 6.39 -10.09 20.12
CA ILE A 203 5.96 -9.09 19.13
C ILE A 203 6.11 -7.69 19.75
N GLN A 204 6.86 -6.81 19.11
CA GLN A 204 7.18 -5.49 19.65
C GLN A 204 6.71 -4.33 18.77
N GLY A 205 6.31 -4.61 17.53
CA GLY A 205 5.78 -3.63 16.61
C GLY A 205 4.78 -4.25 15.65
N ILE A 206 3.88 -3.43 15.12
CA ILE A 206 2.84 -3.84 14.18
C ILE A 206 2.86 -2.91 12.96
N SER A 207 2.98 -3.48 11.75
CA SER A 207 2.74 -2.76 10.49
C SER A 207 1.46 -3.30 9.87
N LEU A 208 0.48 -2.43 9.64
CA LEU A 208 -0.74 -2.81 8.96
C LEU A 208 -0.96 -1.92 7.74
N THR A 209 -1.16 -2.57 6.59
CA THR A 209 -1.81 -1.95 5.43
C THR A 209 -3.17 -2.60 5.24
N GLY A 210 -4.24 -1.80 5.11
CA GLY A 210 -5.58 -2.35 4.96
C GLY A 210 -6.70 -1.32 5.03
N SER A 211 -7.92 -1.78 5.29
CA SER A 211 -9.08 -0.89 5.44
C SER A 211 -9.01 -0.07 6.74
N THR A 212 -9.67 1.09 6.75
CA THR A 212 -9.78 1.93 7.95
C THR A 212 -10.41 1.17 9.13
N ALA A 213 -11.36 0.28 8.88
CA ALA A 213 -11.97 -0.56 9.92
C ALA A 213 -10.95 -1.53 10.54
N ALA A 214 -10.14 -2.22 9.72
CA ALA A 214 -9.06 -3.08 10.19
C ALA A 214 -8.00 -2.28 10.96
N GLY A 215 -7.63 -1.09 10.46
CA GLY A 215 -6.71 -0.18 11.13
C GLY A 215 -7.15 0.19 12.54
N ARG A 216 -8.41 0.57 12.71
CA ARG A 216 -8.98 0.90 14.04
C ARG A 216 -8.93 -0.29 14.99
N ALA A 217 -9.28 -1.50 14.53
CA ALA A 217 -9.27 -2.70 15.35
C ALA A 217 -7.84 -3.05 15.80
N VAL A 218 -6.86 -2.98 14.89
CA VAL A 218 -5.45 -3.27 15.19
C VAL A 218 -4.85 -2.18 16.08
N ALA A 219 -5.12 -0.90 15.82
CA ALA A 219 -4.66 0.20 16.66
C ALA A 219 -5.12 0.06 18.11
N ALA A 220 -6.40 -0.29 18.32
CA ALA A 220 -6.95 -0.50 19.65
C ALA A 220 -6.26 -1.65 20.40
N LYS A 221 -6.01 -2.78 19.71
CA LYS A 221 -5.29 -3.93 20.28
C LYS A 221 -3.82 -3.60 20.56
N SER A 222 -3.15 -2.90 19.65
CA SER A 222 -1.75 -2.47 19.80
C SER A 222 -1.58 -1.49 20.96
N GLY A 223 -2.47 -0.49 21.08
CA GLY A 223 -2.48 0.46 22.18
C GLY A 223 -2.73 -0.19 23.54
N LYS A 224 -3.67 -1.16 23.61
CA LYS A 224 -3.89 -1.95 24.81
C LYS A 224 -2.65 -2.74 25.23
N ALA A 225 -1.87 -3.24 24.26
CA ALA A 225 -0.64 -3.98 24.49
C ALA A 225 0.60 -3.09 24.69
N LEU A 226 0.46 -1.75 24.59
CA LEU A 226 1.54 -0.74 24.64
C LEU A 226 2.62 -0.99 23.58
N LYS A 227 2.20 -1.37 22.34
CA LYS A 227 3.10 -1.62 21.22
C LYS A 227 2.94 -0.58 20.14
N THR A 228 4.08 -0.18 19.54
CA THR A 228 4.07 0.73 18.41
C THR A 228 3.37 0.13 17.20
N SER A 229 2.68 0.96 16.43
CA SER A 229 2.06 0.54 15.17
C SER A 229 2.22 1.60 14.09
N VAL A 230 2.40 1.13 12.85
CA VAL A 230 2.35 1.91 11.62
C VAL A 230 1.12 1.46 10.85
N LEU A 231 0.26 2.40 10.48
CA LEU A 231 -1.00 2.12 9.82
C LEU A 231 -1.06 2.85 8.47
N GLU A 232 -1.17 2.08 7.40
CA GLU A 232 -1.39 2.51 6.04
C GLU A 232 -2.80 2.09 5.61
N LEU A 233 -3.73 3.03 5.55
CA LEU A 233 -5.16 2.73 5.42
C LEU A 233 -5.74 3.24 4.10
N GLY A 234 -7.06 3.32 4.02
CA GLY A 234 -7.78 3.79 2.85
C GLY A 234 -7.43 5.21 2.43
N GLY A 235 -7.71 5.55 1.19
CA GLY A 235 -7.51 6.88 0.63
C GLY A 235 -8.58 7.24 -0.37
N SER A 236 -8.86 8.53 -0.51
CA SER A 236 -9.69 9.10 -1.57
C SER A 236 -8.96 10.29 -2.18
N ASP A 237 -7.82 9.96 -2.83
CA ASP A 237 -6.84 10.94 -3.29
C ASP A 237 -7.45 11.95 -4.27
N PRO A 238 -7.37 13.27 -3.96
CA PRO A 238 -7.77 14.33 -4.85
C PRO A 238 -6.68 14.62 -5.88
N TYR A 239 -7.06 14.72 -7.15
CA TYR A 239 -6.22 15.19 -8.24
C TYR A 239 -6.83 16.51 -8.76
N ILE A 240 -6.15 17.63 -8.50
CA ILE A 240 -6.60 18.98 -8.89
C ILE A 240 -6.03 19.29 -10.27
N VAL A 241 -6.88 19.70 -11.20
CA VAL A 241 -6.49 20.15 -12.55
C VAL A 241 -6.88 21.60 -12.72
N LEU A 242 -5.86 22.47 -12.79
CA LEU A 242 -6.06 23.92 -12.89
C LEU A 242 -6.29 24.36 -14.35
N ASP A 243 -6.74 25.59 -14.52
CA ASP A 243 -7.10 26.16 -15.84
C ASP A 243 -5.91 26.38 -16.79
N ASP A 244 -4.69 26.40 -16.26
CA ASP A 244 -3.43 26.53 -17.01
C ASP A 244 -2.69 25.19 -17.24
N ALA A 245 -3.28 24.06 -16.83
CA ALA A 245 -2.68 22.73 -17.00
C ALA A 245 -2.65 22.30 -18.48
N ASP A 246 -1.65 21.49 -18.84
CA ASP A 246 -1.72 20.67 -20.05
C ASP A 246 -2.77 19.58 -19.84
N ILE A 247 -3.96 19.80 -20.39
CA ILE A 247 -5.12 18.94 -20.16
C ILE A 247 -4.91 17.53 -20.74
N SER A 248 -4.19 17.39 -21.86
CA SER A 248 -3.92 16.06 -22.43
C SER A 248 -3.01 15.25 -21.51
N GLN A 249 -1.91 15.84 -21.05
CA GLN A 249 -0.99 15.20 -20.10
C GLN A 249 -1.66 14.92 -18.74
N ALA A 250 -2.49 15.84 -18.28
CA ALA A 250 -3.25 15.65 -17.04
C ALA A 250 -4.20 14.44 -17.13
N VAL A 251 -4.97 14.32 -18.23
CA VAL A 251 -5.86 13.19 -18.48
C VAL A 251 -5.10 11.87 -18.52
N ASP A 252 -3.98 11.78 -19.22
CA ASP A 252 -3.17 10.57 -19.30
C ASP A 252 -2.67 10.14 -17.93
N SER A 253 -2.17 11.08 -17.13
CA SER A 253 -1.68 10.83 -15.77
C SER A 253 -2.84 10.43 -14.83
N CYS A 254 -3.98 11.11 -14.90
CA CYS A 254 -5.16 10.87 -14.10
C CYS A 254 -5.77 9.49 -14.39
N ALA A 255 -5.92 9.14 -15.67
CA ALA A 255 -6.44 7.85 -16.07
C ALA A 255 -5.49 6.70 -15.70
N ALA A 256 -4.19 6.86 -15.94
CA ALA A 256 -3.19 5.88 -15.52
C ALA A 256 -3.24 5.65 -14.00
N ALA A 257 -3.33 6.73 -13.19
CA ALA A 257 -3.45 6.65 -11.75
C ALA A 257 -4.76 5.98 -11.30
N ARG A 258 -5.87 6.16 -12.04
CA ARG A 258 -7.15 5.53 -11.72
C ARG A 258 -7.20 4.06 -12.07
N LEU A 259 -6.63 3.69 -13.22
CA LEU A 259 -6.77 2.37 -13.82
C LEU A 259 -5.68 1.37 -13.37
N LEU A 260 -4.58 1.84 -12.81
CA LEU A 260 -3.52 0.96 -12.27
C LEU A 260 -4.11 -0.05 -11.28
N ASN A 261 -3.78 -1.34 -11.48
CA ASN A 261 -4.30 -2.45 -10.68
C ASN A 261 -5.84 -2.52 -10.68
N SER A 262 -6.48 -2.21 -11.82
CA SER A 262 -7.94 -2.10 -11.95
C SER A 262 -8.55 -1.11 -10.93
N GLY A 263 -7.80 -0.06 -10.56
CA GLY A 263 -8.20 0.92 -9.55
C GLY A 263 -8.13 0.44 -8.10
N GLN A 264 -7.64 -0.76 -7.85
CA GLN A 264 -7.55 -1.38 -6.52
C GLN A 264 -6.27 -0.94 -5.78
N SER A 265 -6.11 0.36 -5.60
CA SER A 265 -4.98 0.97 -4.90
C SER A 265 -5.46 2.06 -3.95
N CYS A 266 -4.87 2.10 -2.75
CA CYS A 266 -5.16 3.16 -1.78
C CYS A 266 -4.80 4.54 -2.32
N ILE A 267 -3.71 4.66 -3.09
CA ILE A 267 -3.25 5.90 -3.76
C ILE A 267 -3.78 6.05 -5.19
N ALA A 268 -4.74 5.24 -5.63
CA ALA A 268 -5.37 5.50 -6.93
C ALA A 268 -6.12 6.84 -6.89
N ALA A 269 -5.97 7.64 -7.95
CA ALA A 269 -6.73 8.89 -8.09
C ALA A 269 -8.23 8.59 -8.09
N LYS A 270 -8.98 9.15 -7.16
CA LYS A 270 -10.42 8.87 -7.02
C LYS A 270 -11.28 10.07 -7.36
N ARG A 271 -10.87 11.26 -6.91
CA ARG A 271 -11.60 12.52 -7.10
C ARG A 271 -10.79 13.44 -8.00
N PHE A 272 -11.29 13.67 -9.21
CA PHE A 272 -10.69 14.61 -10.16
C PHE A 272 -11.43 15.95 -10.02
N ILE A 273 -10.75 16.89 -9.37
CA ILE A 273 -11.28 18.24 -9.08
C ILE A 273 -10.75 19.15 -10.17
N VAL A 274 -11.62 19.53 -11.08
CA VAL A 274 -11.24 20.20 -12.32
C VAL A 274 -11.78 21.63 -12.34
N HIS A 275 -10.91 22.59 -12.64
CA HIS A 275 -11.29 23.98 -12.74
C HIS A 275 -12.34 24.20 -13.85
N ALA A 276 -13.39 24.97 -13.56
CA ALA A 276 -14.56 25.17 -14.43
C ALA A 276 -14.21 25.55 -15.88
N ARG A 277 -13.16 26.34 -16.10
CA ARG A 277 -12.73 26.78 -17.45
C ARG A 277 -12.26 25.65 -18.35
N VAL A 278 -11.81 24.53 -17.78
CA VAL A 278 -11.25 23.39 -18.53
C VAL A 278 -12.05 22.12 -18.32
N PHE A 279 -13.14 22.20 -17.53
CA PHE A 279 -13.93 21.02 -17.11
C PHE A 279 -14.49 20.23 -18.28
N GLU A 280 -15.15 20.88 -19.25
CA GLU A 280 -15.72 20.20 -20.41
C GLU A 280 -14.66 19.53 -21.29
N GLN A 281 -13.51 20.17 -21.45
CA GLN A 281 -12.39 19.61 -22.22
C GLN A 281 -11.82 18.38 -21.49
N PHE A 282 -11.61 18.46 -20.19
CA PHE A 282 -11.11 17.35 -19.37
C PHE A 282 -12.12 16.18 -19.37
N GLU A 283 -13.41 16.45 -19.13
CA GLU A 283 -14.48 15.43 -19.12
C GLU A 283 -14.49 14.65 -20.44
N ARG A 284 -14.47 15.37 -21.58
CA ARG A 284 -14.47 14.75 -22.90
C ARG A 284 -13.23 13.86 -23.13
N LEU A 285 -12.04 14.35 -22.82
CA LEU A 285 -10.80 13.59 -23.02
C LEU A 285 -10.70 12.41 -22.04
N MET A 286 -11.11 12.59 -20.79
CA MET A 286 -11.14 11.53 -19.79
C MET A 286 -12.14 10.42 -20.18
N LEU A 287 -13.31 10.78 -20.71
CA LEU A 287 -14.26 9.81 -21.24
C LEU A 287 -13.64 8.97 -22.37
N GLN A 288 -13.00 9.60 -23.35
CA GLN A 288 -12.32 8.88 -24.42
C GLN A 288 -11.25 7.93 -23.89
N ARG A 289 -10.43 8.36 -22.94
CA ARG A 289 -9.37 7.54 -22.35
C ARG A 289 -9.93 6.37 -21.53
N MET A 290 -10.99 6.58 -20.75
CA MET A 290 -11.65 5.52 -19.98
C MET A 290 -12.29 4.46 -20.90
N GLN A 291 -12.93 4.89 -21.99
CA GLN A 291 -13.54 3.99 -22.97
C GLN A 291 -12.51 3.20 -23.79
N SER A 292 -11.31 3.72 -24.00
CA SER A 292 -10.24 3.03 -24.75
C SER A 292 -9.49 1.99 -23.93
N ALA A 293 -9.67 1.95 -22.61
CA ALA A 293 -8.97 1.00 -21.75
C ALA A 293 -9.46 -0.44 -21.98
N VAL A 294 -8.51 -1.34 -22.24
CA VAL A 294 -8.79 -2.74 -22.57
C VAL A 294 -8.98 -3.55 -21.28
N MET A 295 -10.21 -4.06 -21.08
CA MET A 295 -10.54 -4.98 -19.99
C MET A 295 -10.56 -6.42 -20.51
N GLY A 296 -9.93 -7.37 -19.79
CA GLY A 296 -9.88 -8.76 -20.22
C GLY A 296 -9.11 -9.66 -19.26
N ASP A 297 -8.75 -10.85 -19.75
CA ASP A 297 -7.96 -11.81 -19.00
C ASP A 297 -6.60 -11.18 -18.60
N PRO A 298 -6.22 -11.21 -17.31
CA PRO A 298 -4.95 -10.66 -16.82
C PRO A 298 -3.70 -11.15 -17.55
N PHE A 299 -3.75 -12.32 -18.15
CA PHE A 299 -2.63 -12.94 -18.89
C PHE A 299 -2.54 -12.51 -20.34
N GLU A 300 -3.58 -11.88 -20.89
CA GLU A 300 -3.57 -11.41 -22.27
C GLU A 300 -2.74 -10.13 -22.43
N LYS A 301 -2.00 -10.08 -23.54
CA LYS A 301 -1.18 -8.90 -23.88
C LYS A 301 -2.05 -7.69 -24.21
N GLY A 302 -1.73 -6.55 -23.62
CA GLY A 302 -2.43 -5.29 -23.87
C GLY A 302 -3.63 -5.05 -22.96
N VAL A 303 -3.98 -5.99 -22.10
CA VAL A 303 -4.99 -5.79 -21.07
C VAL A 303 -4.47 -4.80 -20.03
N GLU A 304 -5.25 -3.75 -19.79
CA GLU A 304 -4.99 -2.73 -18.77
C GLU A 304 -5.80 -2.99 -17.48
N ILE A 305 -6.98 -3.57 -17.62
CA ILE A 305 -7.96 -3.79 -16.55
C ILE A 305 -8.26 -5.29 -16.44
N GLY A 306 -7.83 -5.90 -15.35
CA GLY A 306 -8.26 -7.25 -14.97
C GLY A 306 -9.53 -7.22 -14.11
N PRO A 307 -9.97 -8.38 -13.60
CA PRO A 307 -11.09 -8.46 -12.66
C PRO A 307 -10.75 -7.79 -11.32
N LEU A 308 -11.76 -7.46 -10.54
CA LEU A 308 -11.59 -7.17 -9.11
C LEU A 308 -11.25 -8.46 -8.36
N ALA A 309 -10.46 -8.37 -7.31
CA ALA A 309 -9.91 -9.54 -6.64
C ALA A 309 -10.96 -10.43 -5.95
N ARG A 310 -12.14 -9.89 -5.62
CA ARG A 310 -13.21 -10.62 -4.93
C ARG A 310 -14.58 -10.14 -5.35
N HIS A 311 -15.54 -11.05 -5.32
CA HIS A 311 -16.95 -10.79 -5.65
C HIS A 311 -17.57 -9.70 -4.76
N ASP A 312 -17.37 -9.79 -3.43
CA ASP A 312 -17.94 -8.83 -2.48
C ASP A 312 -17.44 -7.39 -2.71
N LEU A 313 -16.20 -7.22 -3.16
CA LEU A 313 -15.63 -5.92 -3.50
C LEU A 313 -16.26 -5.34 -4.76
N ARG A 314 -16.55 -6.19 -5.75
CA ARG A 314 -17.26 -5.77 -6.97
C ARG A 314 -18.67 -5.28 -6.65
N GLU A 315 -19.41 -6.05 -5.84
CA GLU A 315 -20.78 -5.68 -5.45
C GLU A 315 -20.80 -4.39 -4.60
N GLN A 316 -19.84 -4.23 -3.69
CA GLN A 316 -19.71 -3.00 -2.92
C GLN A 316 -19.47 -1.79 -3.82
N LEU A 317 -18.52 -1.89 -4.76
CA LEU A 317 -18.21 -0.83 -5.70
C LEU A 317 -19.41 -0.49 -6.59
N HIS A 318 -20.09 -1.52 -7.12
CA HIS A 318 -21.29 -1.34 -7.93
C HIS A 318 -22.40 -0.64 -7.16
N GLY A 319 -22.59 -1.00 -5.89
CA GLY A 319 -23.54 -0.33 -5.00
C GLY A 319 -23.22 1.16 -4.81
N GLN A 320 -21.94 1.53 -4.63
CA GLN A 320 -21.51 2.93 -4.53
C GLN A 320 -21.85 3.72 -5.81
N VAL A 321 -21.57 3.14 -6.98
CA VAL A 321 -21.87 3.77 -8.28
C VAL A 321 -23.38 3.93 -8.45
N THR A 322 -24.15 2.88 -8.23
CA THR A 322 -25.60 2.87 -8.43
C THR A 322 -26.32 3.88 -7.54
N ARG A 323 -25.94 3.95 -6.24
CA ARG A 323 -26.52 4.95 -5.32
C ARG A 323 -26.19 6.36 -5.75
N SER A 324 -24.94 6.64 -6.14
CA SER A 324 -24.54 7.99 -6.55
C SER A 324 -25.22 8.42 -7.87
N VAL A 325 -25.47 7.49 -8.79
CA VAL A 325 -26.27 7.77 -10.00
C VAL A 325 -27.72 8.08 -9.62
N ALA A 326 -28.31 7.31 -8.70
CA ALA A 326 -29.65 7.59 -8.20
C ALA A 326 -29.77 8.95 -7.47
N GLU A 327 -28.65 9.42 -6.88
CA GLU A 327 -28.54 10.74 -6.22
C GLU A 327 -28.25 11.88 -7.21
N GLY A 328 -28.11 11.59 -8.52
CA GLY A 328 -28.00 12.58 -9.59
C GLY A 328 -26.62 12.68 -10.27
N ALA A 329 -25.64 11.81 -9.95
CA ALA A 329 -24.40 11.73 -10.71
C ALA A 329 -24.67 11.29 -12.17
N ARG A 330 -24.02 11.94 -13.12
CA ARG A 330 -24.11 11.57 -14.54
C ARG A 330 -23.15 10.42 -14.82
N LEU A 331 -23.68 9.26 -15.18
CA LEU A 331 -22.89 8.12 -15.67
C LEU A 331 -22.53 8.34 -17.14
N LEU A 332 -21.25 8.54 -17.43
CA LEU A 332 -20.77 8.80 -18.79
C LEU A 332 -20.31 7.52 -19.50
N CYS A 333 -19.73 6.55 -18.78
CA CYS A 333 -19.44 5.21 -19.29
C CYS A 333 -19.33 4.19 -18.15
N GLY A 334 -19.38 2.90 -18.48
CA GLY A 334 -19.28 1.81 -17.51
C GLY A 334 -20.51 1.68 -16.60
N GLY A 335 -20.28 1.42 -15.32
CA GLY A 335 -21.33 1.42 -14.28
C GLY A 335 -22.22 0.18 -14.25
N THR A 336 -22.00 -0.80 -15.12
CA THR A 336 -22.78 -2.05 -15.19
C THR A 336 -21.87 -3.25 -15.02
N ILE A 337 -22.31 -4.24 -14.25
CA ILE A 337 -21.58 -5.50 -14.12
C ILE A 337 -21.76 -6.27 -15.46
N PRO A 338 -20.65 -6.66 -16.14
CA PRO A 338 -20.75 -7.41 -17.38
C PRO A 338 -21.29 -8.82 -17.12
N GLU A 339 -21.96 -9.37 -18.12
CA GLU A 339 -22.35 -10.78 -18.13
C GLU A 339 -21.12 -11.68 -18.26
N GLY A 340 -21.17 -12.89 -17.71
CA GLY A 340 -20.09 -13.89 -17.80
C GLY A 340 -19.45 -14.23 -16.46
N GLN A 341 -18.34 -14.97 -16.54
CA GLN A 341 -17.59 -15.42 -15.38
C GLN A 341 -16.64 -14.34 -14.86
N GLY A 342 -16.17 -14.53 -13.63
CA GLY A 342 -15.19 -13.65 -12.98
C GLY A 342 -15.80 -12.37 -12.40
N PHE A 343 -14.92 -11.58 -11.76
CA PHE A 343 -15.34 -10.42 -10.99
C PHE A 343 -14.99 -9.11 -11.73
N PHE A 344 -15.21 -9.08 -13.04
CA PHE A 344 -14.92 -7.93 -13.88
C PHE A 344 -15.83 -6.75 -13.55
N TYR A 345 -15.27 -5.54 -13.65
CA TYR A 345 -15.98 -4.28 -13.56
C TYR A 345 -15.37 -3.28 -14.55
N PRO A 346 -16.16 -2.66 -15.43
CA PRO A 346 -15.63 -1.82 -16.50
C PRO A 346 -15.12 -0.48 -15.98
N PRO A 347 -14.17 0.16 -16.70
CA PRO A 347 -13.82 1.55 -16.47
C PRO A 347 -15.08 2.41 -16.45
N THR A 348 -15.28 3.10 -15.34
CA THR A 348 -16.51 3.86 -15.05
C THR A 348 -16.18 5.32 -14.81
N LEU A 349 -16.92 6.22 -15.45
CA LEU A 349 -16.76 7.66 -15.28
C LEU A 349 -18.07 8.29 -14.81
N LEU A 350 -18.01 8.93 -13.65
CA LEU A 350 -19.11 9.71 -13.07
C LEU A 350 -18.76 11.19 -13.14
N SER A 351 -19.70 12.02 -13.54
CA SER A 351 -19.57 13.48 -13.62
C SER A 351 -20.71 14.18 -12.89
N GLY A 352 -20.52 15.47 -12.55
CA GLY A 352 -21.48 16.21 -11.76
C GLY A 352 -21.63 15.63 -10.35
N VAL A 353 -20.53 15.17 -9.76
CA VAL A 353 -20.52 14.57 -8.42
C VAL A 353 -20.55 15.68 -7.37
N HIS A 354 -21.47 15.56 -6.42
CA HIS A 354 -21.69 16.50 -5.32
C HIS A 354 -21.44 15.85 -3.96
N LYS A 355 -21.26 16.71 -2.93
CA LYS A 355 -20.87 16.32 -1.58
C LYS A 355 -21.79 15.28 -0.90
N TRP A 356 -23.06 15.24 -1.22
CA TRP A 356 -24.02 14.29 -0.64
C TRP A 356 -23.98 12.90 -1.29
N MET A 357 -23.30 12.75 -2.41
CA MET A 357 -23.18 11.48 -3.13
C MET A 357 -22.10 10.59 -2.50
N GLU A 358 -22.37 9.28 -2.42
CA GLU A 358 -21.46 8.35 -1.74
C GLU A 358 -20.06 8.35 -2.34
N VAL A 359 -19.92 8.39 -3.66
CA VAL A 359 -18.60 8.37 -4.34
C VAL A 359 -17.77 9.64 -4.09
N TYR A 360 -18.34 10.70 -3.54
CA TYR A 360 -17.61 11.92 -3.16
C TYR A 360 -16.71 11.67 -1.94
N SER A 361 -17.22 10.96 -0.94
CA SER A 361 -16.55 10.80 0.35
C SER A 361 -15.99 9.39 0.57
N ALA A 362 -16.59 8.36 -0.03
CA ALA A 362 -16.17 6.98 0.13
C ALA A 362 -14.89 6.66 -0.69
N GLU A 363 -14.16 5.65 -0.24
CA GLU A 363 -13.10 5.06 -1.04
C GLU A 363 -13.71 4.15 -2.12
N THR A 364 -13.64 4.58 -3.39
CA THR A 364 -14.02 3.73 -4.54
C THR A 364 -12.84 2.84 -4.93
N PHE A 365 -12.88 1.56 -4.52
CA PHE A 365 -11.75 0.64 -4.68
C PHE A 365 -11.91 -0.23 -5.94
N GLY A 366 -11.80 0.42 -7.11
CA GLY A 366 -11.96 -0.17 -8.43
C GLY A 366 -11.91 0.90 -9.53
N PRO A 367 -12.12 0.57 -10.82
CA PRO A 367 -11.85 1.46 -11.94
C PRO A 367 -12.95 2.55 -12.14
N VAL A 368 -13.30 3.25 -11.05
CA VAL A 368 -14.33 4.30 -11.03
C VAL A 368 -13.69 5.66 -10.81
N ALA A 369 -13.81 6.55 -11.78
CA ALA A 369 -13.35 7.94 -11.74
C ALA A 369 -14.52 8.88 -11.45
N THR A 370 -14.34 9.87 -10.57
CA THR A 370 -15.35 10.88 -10.24
C THR A 370 -14.87 12.27 -10.58
N LEU A 371 -15.64 13.00 -11.41
CA LEU A 371 -15.35 14.37 -11.80
C LEU A 371 -16.14 15.35 -10.95
N ILE A 372 -15.44 16.32 -10.36
CA ILE A 372 -15.98 17.37 -9.52
C ILE A 372 -15.51 18.71 -10.11
N GLU A 373 -16.44 19.61 -10.39
CA GLU A 373 -16.11 20.93 -10.89
C GLU A 373 -15.73 21.87 -9.73
N ALA A 374 -14.70 22.67 -9.91
CA ALA A 374 -14.31 23.75 -8.99
C ALA A 374 -14.25 25.09 -9.73
N ARG A 375 -14.81 26.13 -9.15
CA ARG A 375 -14.89 27.47 -9.75
C ARG A 375 -13.53 28.15 -9.84
N ASP A 376 -12.70 27.90 -8.83
CA ASP A 376 -11.38 28.51 -8.64
C ASP A 376 -10.47 27.64 -7.78
N ASP A 377 -9.21 28.07 -7.61
CA ASP A 377 -8.19 27.37 -6.83
C ASP A 377 -8.60 27.16 -5.35
N SER A 378 -9.23 28.15 -4.77
CA SER A 378 -9.65 28.10 -3.34
C SER A 378 -10.72 27.04 -3.13
N GLU A 379 -11.71 26.97 -4.02
CA GLU A 379 -12.74 25.94 -3.97
C GLU A 379 -12.14 24.55 -4.26
N ALA A 380 -11.19 24.44 -5.18
CA ALA A 380 -10.50 23.17 -5.45
C ALA A 380 -9.78 22.64 -4.22
N VAL A 381 -9.09 23.49 -3.45
CA VAL A 381 -8.46 23.13 -2.18
C VAL A 381 -9.50 22.72 -1.13
N LEU A 382 -10.60 23.48 -1.00
CA LEU A 382 -11.69 23.14 -0.06
C LEU A 382 -12.27 21.75 -0.38
N ILE A 383 -12.60 21.47 -1.64
CA ILE A 383 -13.11 20.18 -2.08
C ILE A 383 -12.07 19.08 -1.84
N ALA A 384 -10.79 19.34 -2.13
CA ALA A 384 -9.72 18.36 -1.94
C ALA A 384 -9.60 17.92 -0.49
N ASN A 385 -9.68 18.86 0.46
CA ASN A 385 -9.57 18.59 1.89
C ASN A 385 -10.87 18.09 2.55
N ASP A 386 -12.02 18.22 1.86
CA ASP A 386 -13.34 17.75 2.36
C ASP A 386 -13.48 16.22 2.23
N THR A 387 -12.62 15.52 2.95
CA THR A 387 -12.58 14.06 3.02
C THR A 387 -12.03 13.61 4.37
N PRO A 388 -12.48 12.46 4.90
CA PRO A 388 -11.86 11.87 6.09
C PRO A 388 -10.47 11.32 5.86
N TYR A 389 -10.04 11.21 4.60
CA TYR A 389 -8.75 10.64 4.20
C TYR A 389 -7.69 11.72 3.96
N GLY A 390 -6.42 11.29 3.89
CA GLY A 390 -5.29 12.17 3.60
C GLY A 390 -4.04 11.35 3.28
N LEU A 391 -4.10 10.47 2.24
CA LEU A 391 -2.97 9.63 1.86
C LEU A 391 -2.10 10.31 0.81
N GLY A 392 -2.60 10.50 -0.40
CA GLY A 392 -1.92 11.15 -1.49
C GLY A 392 -2.76 12.26 -2.11
N SER A 393 -2.12 13.09 -2.94
CA SER A 393 -2.76 14.14 -3.73
C SER A 393 -1.90 14.49 -4.94
N ALA A 394 -2.51 15.09 -5.96
CA ALA A 394 -1.76 15.64 -7.10
C ALA A 394 -2.35 16.98 -7.56
N VAL A 395 -1.49 17.85 -8.12
CA VAL A 395 -1.88 19.13 -8.71
C VAL A 395 -1.28 19.26 -10.10
N PHE A 396 -2.10 19.57 -11.09
CA PHE A 396 -1.70 19.79 -12.48
C PHE A 396 -1.86 21.25 -12.83
N SER A 397 -0.76 21.90 -13.26
CA SER A 397 -0.68 23.31 -13.61
C SER A 397 0.50 23.57 -14.56
N GLY A 398 0.36 24.51 -15.44
CA GLY A 398 1.48 25.06 -16.24
C GLY A 398 2.44 25.92 -15.42
N ASN A 399 2.01 26.36 -14.23
CA ASN A 399 2.83 27.15 -13.30
C ASN A 399 3.17 26.34 -12.05
N THR A 400 4.45 25.94 -11.93
CA THR A 400 4.94 25.11 -10.81
C THR A 400 4.81 25.82 -9.45
N GLU A 401 5.04 27.14 -9.38
CA GLU A 401 4.93 27.90 -8.12
C GLU A 401 3.47 27.92 -7.62
N ARG A 402 2.51 28.12 -8.53
CA ARG A 402 1.07 28.03 -8.22
C ARG A 402 0.70 26.63 -7.73
N ALA A 403 1.19 25.59 -8.41
CA ALA A 403 0.94 24.21 -8.01
C ALA A 403 1.50 23.89 -6.62
N LEU A 404 2.72 24.35 -6.30
CA LEU A 404 3.34 24.18 -4.98
C LEU A 404 2.56 24.93 -3.91
N ALA A 405 2.11 26.16 -4.15
CA ALA A 405 1.31 26.94 -3.22
C ALA A 405 -0.05 26.29 -2.92
N ILE A 406 -0.63 25.54 -3.87
CA ILE A 406 -1.83 24.74 -3.65
C ILE A 406 -1.47 23.46 -2.87
N ALA A 407 -0.40 22.79 -3.23
CA ALA A 407 0.06 21.56 -2.57
C ALA A 407 0.32 21.76 -1.07
N ASP A 408 0.88 22.92 -0.68
CA ASP A 408 1.11 23.28 0.74
C ASP A 408 -0.18 23.43 1.56
N GLN A 409 -1.33 23.55 0.91
CA GLN A 409 -2.64 23.67 1.56
C GLN A 409 -3.40 22.34 1.62
N LEU A 410 -2.84 21.24 1.05
CA LEU A 410 -3.53 19.94 1.00
C LEU A 410 -3.20 19.07 2.21
N ASP A 411 -4.24 18.57 2.87
CA ASP A 411 -4.14 17.67 4.02
C ASP A 411 -3.85 16.23 3.56
N ALA A 412 -2.68 15.97 2.99
CA ALA A 412 -2.26 14.65 2.52
C ALA A 412 -0.83 14.32 2.95
N GLY A 413 -0.50 13.03 3.04
CA GLY A 413 0.84 12.57 3.38
C GLY A 413 1.87 12.85 2.28
N CYS A 414 1.42 12.95 1.02
CA CYS A 414 2.27 13.35 -0.11
C CYS A 414 1.44 14.11 -1.17
N CYS A 415 2.12 15.00 -1.90
CA CYS A 415 1.55 15.69 -3.04
C CYS A 415 2.52 15.62 -4.24
N PHE A 416 1.96 15.37 -5.41
CA PHE A 416 2.71 15.26 -6.67
C PHE A 416 2.30 16.37 -7.64
N ILE A 417 3.29 17.01 -8.27
CA ILE A 417 3.02 18.05 -9.26
C ILE A 417 3.18 17.46 -10.66
N ASN A 418 2.17 17.67 -11.51
CA ASN A 418 2.13 17.22 -12.91
C ASN A 418 2.46 15.73 -13.11
N SER A 419 2.15 14.90 -12.12
CA SER A 419 2.39 13.45 -12.18
C SER A 419 1.48 12.69 -11.23
N MET A 420 1.34 11.39 -11.49
CA MET A 420 0.57 10.50 -10.59
C MET A 420 1.31 10.22 -9.28
N VAL A 421 0.55 10.02 -8.22
CA VAL A 421 1.07 9.58 -6.91
C VAL A 421 1.70 8.20 -7.04
N LYS A 422 2.91 8.05 -6.52
CA LYS A 422 3.64 6.78 -6.46
C LYS A 422 4.55 6.72 -5.25
N SER A 423 4.70 5.57 -4.65
CA SER A 423 5.68 5.35 -3.58
C SER A 423 7.08 5.12 -4.17
N ASP A 424 8.09 5.75 -3.56
CA ASP A 424 9.50 5.64 -3.92
C ASP A 424 10.32 5.34 -2.65
N PRO A 425 11.24 4.36 -2.64
CA PRO A 425 12.02 4.02 -1.45
C PRO A 425 12.82 5.19 -0.83
N ARG A 426 13.11 6.23 -1.61
CA ARG A 426 13.86 7.42 -1.17
C ARG A 426 13.01 8.45 -0.42
N MET A 427 11.68 8.36 -0.52
CA MET A 427 10.76 9.32 0.08
C MET A 427 9.89 8.65 1.14
N PRO A 428 9.56 9.32 2.26
CA PRO A 428 8.63 8.77 3.24
C PRO A 428 7.25 8.61 2.60
N PHE A 429 6.57 7.52 2.94
CA PHE A 429 5.23 7.21 2.48
C PHE A 429 4.31 6.98 3.66
N GLY A 430 3.12 7.57 3.64
CA GLY A 430 2.11 7.41 4.66
C GLY A 430 1.10 8.54 4.67
N GLY A 431 -0.03 8.31 5.34
CA GLY A 431 -1.16 9.22 5.39
C GLY A 431 -1.27 10.03 6.67
N VAL A 432 -2.30 10.89 6.68
CA VAL A 432 -2.83 11.62 7.83
C VAL A 432 -4.33 11.37 7.92
N LYS A 433 -5.02 11.95 8.90
CA LYS A 433 -6.46 11.74 9.13
C LYS A 433 -6.78 10.23 9.27
N GLN A 434 -7.84 9.74 8.60
CA GLN A 434 -8.23 8.32 8.63
C GLN A 434 -7.42 7.43 7.67
N SER A 435 -6.45 7.98 6.93
CA SER A 435 -5.50 7.20 6.14
C SER A 435 -4.37 6.60 6.96
N GLY A 436 -4.30 6.87 8.25
CA GLY A 436 -3.39 6.23 9.19
C GLY A 436 -2.33 7.14 9.78
N TYR A 437 -1.30 6.53 10.34
CA TYR A 437 -0.18 7.21 10.99
C TYR A 437 1.10 6.37 10.94
N GLY A 438 2.24 7.00 11.27
CA GLY A 438 3.57 6.47 11.01
C GLY A 438 3.97 6.70 9.55
N ARG A 439 5.16 6.23 9.20
CA ARG A 439 5.66 6.31 7.81
C ARG A 439 6.34 5.03 7.41
N GLU A 440 6.21 4.68 6.16
CA GLU A 440 7.01 3.64 5.53
C GLU A 440 8.01 4.27 4.57
N LEU A 441 8.99 3.50 4.14
CA LEU A 441 10.07 3.90 3.23
C LEU A 441 11.02 4.98 3.80
N SER A 442 12.09 5.26 3.06
CA SER A 442 13.17 6.20 3.38
C SER A 442 13.83 5.95 4.75
N SER A 443 14.52 6.94 5.28
CA SER A 443 15.09 6.89 6.64
C SER A 443 14.02 6.97 7.73
N TYR A 444 12.83 7.44 7.43
CA TYR A 444 11.71 7.46 8.36
C TYR A 444 11.17 6.03 8.60
N GLY A 445 10.87 5.29 7.53
CA GLY A 445 10.28 3.95 7.64
C GLY A 445 11.19 2.92 8.31
N ILE A 446 12.50 2.97 8.07
CA ILE A 446 13.43 2.05 8.74
C ILE A 446 13.54 2.33 10.26
N ARG A 447 13.23 3.56 10.69
CA ARG A 447 13.29 3.96 12.11
C ARG A 447 11.97 3.72 12.86
N GLU A 448 10.90 3.33 12.20
CA GLU A 448 9.60 3.06 12.87
C GLU A 448 9.65 1.87 13.83
N PHE A 449 10.49 0.87 13.53
CA PHE A 449 10.60 -0.34 14.33
C PHE A 449 11.98 -0.48 14.97
N VAL A 450 12.50 0.64 15.54
CA VAL A 450 13.74 0.66 16.32
C VAL A 450 13.53 1.29 17.69
N ASN A 451 14.30 0.84 18.65
CA ASN A 451 14.49 1.55 19.92
C ASN A 451 15.48 2.69 19.71
N ILE A 452 15.01 3.92 19.87
CA ILE A 452 15.86 5.13 19.82
C ILE A 452 16.48 5.32 21.20
N LYS A 453 17.70 4.79 21.38
CA LYS A 453 18.36 4.71 22.69
C LYS A 453 19.40 5.81 22.88
N SER A 454 19.22 6.62 23.91
CA SER A 454 20.20 7.63 24.32
C SER A 454 21.24 7.05 25.24
N LEU A 455 22.53 7.28 24.93
CA LEU A 455 23.69 6.99 25.78
C LEU A 455 24.38 8.30 26.12
N CYS A 456 24.52 8.58 27.41
CA CYS A 456 25.23 9.78 27.90
C CYS A 456 26.40 9.35 28.78
N TYR A 457 27.60 9.80 28.46
CA TYR A 457 28.81 9.45 29.22
C TYR A 457 29.83 10.60 29.22
N LYS A 458 30.66 10.64 30.28
CA LYS A 458 31.84 11.50 30.32
C LYS A 458 33.06 10.71 29.86
N GLU A 459 33.82 11.25 28.92
CA GLU A 459 35.15 10.75 28.62
C GLU A 459 36.04 11.05 29.82
N ARG A 460 36.79 10.04 30.26
CA ARG A 460 37.76 10.19 31.37
C ARG A 460 39.02 10.86 30.87
#